data_2f6b6f1c4cfb19cadbc395e4ba5e7933
#
_entry.id   2f6b6f1c4cfb19cadbc395e4ba5e7933
#
_cell.length_a   1.000
_cell.length_b   1.000
_cell.length_c   1.000
_cell.angle_alpha   90.00
_cell.angle_beta   90.00
_cell.angle_gamma   90.00
#
_symmetry.space_group_name_H-M   'P 1'
#
loop_
_entity.id
_entity.type
_entity.pdbx_description
1 polymer ?
#
loop_
_entity_poly.entity_id
_entity_poly.type
_entity_poly.pdbx_seq_one_letter_code
_entity_poly.pdbx_strand_id
1 'polypeptide(L)' 'MGRAGQALKETLATYDISQNKLAITMGMERTVIYRWVHELVDPTGETIVEIVRGLNALDPDAAKAFIALYLIPVLHEIR' A
#
# COMPACT_ATOMS: atom_id res chain seq x y z
N MET A 1 -11.30 -2.54 8.71
CA MET A 1 -10.20 -2.88 9.37
C MET A 1 -8.94 -2.79 8.66
N GLY A 2 -8.78 -2.35 7.56
CA GLY A 2 -7.68 -2.41 6.67
C GLY A 2 -6.42 -1.70 7.11
N ARG A 3 -5.60 -2.32 7.94
CA ARG A 3 -4.28 -1.76 8.27
C ARG A 3 -3.46 -1.53 6.99
N ALA A 4 -3.52 -2.49 6.07
CA ALA A 4 -2.83 -2.34 4.79
C ALA A 4 -3.40 -1.18 3.99
N GLY A 5 -4.72 -1.04 3.99
CA GLY A 5 -5.38 0.07 3.31
C GLY A 5 -5.00 1.41 3.89
N GLN A 6 -4.95 1.52 5.22
CA GLN A 6 -4.55 2.75 5.89
C GLN A 6 -3.10 3.10 5.57
N ALA A 7 -2.21 2.11 5.65
CA ALA A 7 -0.79 2.32 5.34
C ALA A 7 -0.62 2.77 3.90
N LEU A 8 -1.35 2.16 2.98
CA LEU A 8 -1.30 2.53 1.58
C LEU A 8 -1.81 3.94 1.34
N LYS A 9 -2.94 4.28 1.93
CA LYS A 9 -3.53 5.62 1.81
C LYS A 9 -2.53 6.68 2.26
N GLU A 10 -1.90 6.46 3.41
CA GLU A 10 -0.94 7.40 3.97
C GLU A 10 0.30 7.51 3.10
N THR A 11 0.79 6.39 2.58
CA THR A 11 1.95 6.36 1.70
C THR A 11 1.70 7.13 0.42
N LEU A 12 0.55 6.89 -0.21
CA LEU A 12 0.20 7.57 -1.45
C LEU A 12 0.11 9.08 -1.24
N ALA A 13 -0.47 9.50 -0.12
CA ALA A 13 -0.58 10.93 0.19
C ALA A 13 0.78 11.55 0.44
N THR A 14 1.63 10.88 1.22
CA THR A 14 2.95 11.41 1.59
C THR A 14 3.86 11.57 0.38
N TYR A 15 3.83 10.62 -0.54
CA TYR A 15 4.72 10.62 -1.70
C TYR A 15 4.05 11.11 -2.98
N ASP A 16 2.85 11.66 -2.85
CA ASP A 16 2.11 12.27 -3.96
C ASP A 16 1.95 11.30 -5.14
N ILE A 17 1.58 10.07 -4.84
CA ILE A 17 1.31 9.04 -5.84
C ILE A 17 -0.20 8.86 -5.93
N SER A 18 -0.78 9.02 -7.13
CA SER A 18 -2.20 8.83 -7.31
C SER A 18 -2.55 7.35 -7.32
N GLN A 19 -3.81 7.05 -6.97
CA GLN A 19 -4.32 5.69 -7.05
C GLN A 19 -4.22 5.17 -8.50
N ASN A 20 -4.51 6.03 -9.46
CA ASN A 20 -4.45 5.65 -10.87
C ASN A 20 -3.03 5.29 -11.29
N LYS A 21 -2.06 6.07 -10.84
CA LYS A 21 -0.66 5.81 -11.16
C LYS A 21 -0.20 4.46 -10.64
N LEU A 22 -0.56 4.16 -9.40
CA LEU A 22 -0.23 2.86 -8.80
C LEU A 22 -0.94 1.73 -9.54
N ALA A 23 -2.22 1.91 -9.87
CA ALA A 23 -2.98 0.89 -10.58
C ALA A 23 -2.35 0.58 -11.94
N ILE A 24 -1.98 1.60 -12.70
CA ILE A 24 -1.32 1.40 -14.00
C ILE A 24 -0.02 0.64 -13.81
N THR A 25 0.77 1.02 -12.82
CA THR A 25 2.06 0.37 -12.55
C THR A 25 1.87 -1.10 -12.16
N MET A 26 0.81 -1.41 -11.44
CA MET A 26 0.53 -2.78 -11.02
C MET A 26 -0.25 -3.58 -12.07
N GLY A 27 -0.69 -2.93 -13.15
CA GLY A 27 -1.45 -3.62 -14.19
C GLY A 27 -2.86 -3.98 -13.76
N MET A 28 -3.48 -3.16 -12.91
CA MET A 28 -4.84 -3.43 -12.45
C MET A 28 -5.69 -2.17 -12.50
N GLU A 29 -6.99 -2.33 -12.24
CA GLU A 29 -7.92 -1.22 -12.31
C GLU A 29 -7.86 -0.35 -11.07
N ARG A 30 -8.09 0.95 -11.26
CA ARG A 30 -8.06 1.90 -10.14
C ARG A 30 -9.07 1.55 -9.05
N THR A 31 -10.21 0.97 -9.42
CA THR A 31 -11.23 0.60 -8.45
C THR A 31 -10.71 -0.40 -7.41
N VAL A 32 -9.75 -1.24 -7.79
CA VAL A 32 -9.15 -2.19 -6.84
C VAL A 32 -8.37 -1.43 -5.78
N ILE A 33 -7.55 -0.46 -6.20
CA ILE A 33 -6.78 0.38 -5.27
C ILE A 33 -7.72 1.18 -4.39
N TYR A 34 -8.78 1.75 -4.97
CA TYR A 34 -9.79 2.50 -4.25
C TYR A 34 -10.38 1.67 -3.09
N ARG A 35 -10.70 0.40 -3.37
CA ARG A 35 -11.29 -0.46 -2.34
C ARG A 35 -10.32 -0.70 -1.19
N TRP A 36 -9.04 -0.84 -1.48
CA TRP A 36 -8.04 -1.02 -0.43
C TRP A 36 -7.91 0.24 0.43
N VAL A 37 -7.76 1.42 -0.18
CA VAL A 37 -7.54 2.65 0.59
C VAL A 37 -8.79 3.06 1.37
N HIS A 38 -9.96 2.65 0.92
CA HIS A 38 -11.21 2.90 1.65
C HIS A 38 -11.59 1.74 2.58
N GLU A 39 -10.71 0.77 2.73
CA GLU A 39 -10.87 -0.35 3.67
C GLU A 39 -12.12 -1.18 3.40
N LEU A 40 -12.56 -1.23 2.16
CA LEU A 40 -13.70 -2.05 1.76
C LEU A 40 -13.29 -3.51 1.56
N VAL A 41 -12.06 -3.74 1.14
CA VAL A 41 -11.48 -5.06 0.91
C VAL A 41 -10.03 -5.00 1.36
N ASP A 42 -9.55 -6.03 2.03
CA ASP A 42 -8.14 -6.11 2.40
C ASP A 42 -7.37 -6.87 1.31
N PRO A 43 -6.18 -6.38 0.93
CA PRO A 43 -5.33 -7.14 0.01
C PRO A 43 -4.82 -8.41 0.70
N THR A 44 -4.65 -9.47 -0.09
CA THR A 44 -4.06 -10.71 0.41
C THR A 44 -2.56 -10.52 0.62
N GLY A 45 -1.93 -11.50 1.29
CA GLY A 45 -0.48 -11.47 1.49
C GLY A 45 0.30 -11.34 0.19
N GLU A 46 -0.09 -12.11 -0.83
CA GLU A 46 0.56 -12.01 -2.13
C GLU A 46 0.36 -10.64 -2.76
N THR A 47 -0.82 -10.07 -2.60
CA THR A 47 -1.13 -8.76 -3.14
C THR A 47 -0.33 -7.68 -2.42
N ILE A 48 -0.08 -7.83 -1.12
CA ILE A 48 0.80 -6.91 -0.38
C ILE A 48 2.18 -6.85 -1.03
N VAL A 49 2.73 -8.00 -1.40
CA VAL A 49 4.02 -8.05 -2.09
C VAL A 49 3.96 -7.29 -3.42
N GLU A 50 2.87 -7.45 -4.16
CA GLU A 50 2.69 -6.74 -5.43
C GLU A 50 2.57 -5.23 -5.23
N ILE A 51 1.90 -4.80 -4.15
CA ILE A 51 1.82 -3.37 -3.81
C ILE A 51 3.22 -2.82 -3.57
N VAL A 52 4.04 -3.53 -2.78
CA VAL A 52 5.40 -3.10 -2.49
C VAL A 52 6.22 -2.98 -3.78
N ARG A 53 6.09 -3.95 -4.67
CA ARG A 53 6.80 -3.91 -5.96
C ARG A 53 6.34 -2.73 -6.81
N GLY A 54 5.04 -2.47 -6.84
CA GLY A 54 4.50 -1.33 -7.59
C GLY A 54 5.00 -0.01 -7.04
N LEU A 55 4.97 0.14 -5.71
CA LEU A 55 5.50 1.36 -5.08
C LEU A 55 6.98 1.51 -5.34
N ASN A 56 7.74 0.42 -5.26
CA ASN A 56 9.18 0.46 -5.51
C ASN A 56 9.50 0.92 -6.94
N ALA A 57 8.68 0.53 -7.90
CA ALA A 57 8.86 0.95 -9.28
C ALA A 57 8.65 2.45 -9.45
N LEU A 58 7.76 3.03 -8.64
CA LEU A 58 7.45 4.46 -8.71
C LEU A 58 8.38 5.29 -7.82
N ASP A 59 8.64 4.82 -6.61
CA ASP A 59 9.46 5.53 -5.63
C ASP A 59 9.88 4.55 -4.55
N PRO A 60 11.16 4.14 -4.51
CA PRO A 60 11.64 3.18 -3.51
C PRO A 60 11.39 3.62 -2.08
N ASP A 61 11.42 4.92 -1.80
CA ASP A 61 11.14 5.42 -0.46
C ASP A 61 9.69 5.20 -0.08
N ALA A 62 8.77 5.30 -1.04
CA ALA A 62 7.36 5.01 -0.80
C ALA A 62 7.17 3.53 -0.42
N ALA A 63 7.89 2.62 -1.09
CA ALA A 63 7.81 1.20 -0.77
C ALA A 63 8.27 0.94 0.67
N LYS A 64 9.37 1.55 1.07
CA LYS A 64 9.89 1.41 2.43
C LYS A 64 8.92 1.99 3.45
N ALA A 65 8.34 3.15 3.15
CA ALA A 65 7.38 3.79 4.04
C ALA A 65 6.13 2.93 4.23
N PHE A 66 5.63 2.32 3.16
CA PHE A 66 4.47 1.45 3.24
C PHE A 66 4.75 0.26 4.17
N ILE A 67 5.90 -0.39 4.00
CA ILE A 67 6.27 -1.52 4.85
C ILE A 67 6.37 -1.07 6.31
N ALA A 68 6.99 0.07 6.55
CA ALA A 68 7.15 0.60 7.90
C ALA A 68 5.79 0.89 8.55
N LEU A 69 4.90 1.56 7.82
CA LEU A 69 3.57 1.90 8.34
C LEU A 69 2.72 0.65 8.61
N TYR A 70 2.89 -0.36 7.78
CA TYR A 70 2.08 -1.56 7.88
C TYR A 70 2.57 -2.51 8.97
N LEU A 71 3.88 -2.72 9.08
CA LEU A 71 4.44 -3.79 9.89
C LEU A 71 5.15 -3.34 11.16
N ILE A 72 5.76 -2.16 11.20
CA ILE A 72 6.48 -1.73 12.39
C ILE A 72 5.60 -1.65 13.64
N PRO A 73 4.34 -1.18 13.55
CA PRO A 73 3.48 -1.20 14.75
C PRO A 73 3.31 -2.60 15.33
N VAL A 74 3.29 -3.63 14.46
CA VAL A 74 3.18 -5.02 14.91
C VAL A 74 4.46 -5.46 15.59
N LEU A 75 5.60 -5.00 15.07
CA LEU A 75 6.90 -5.31 15.66
C LEU A 75 6.97 -4.87 17.12
N HIS A 76 6.38 -3.72 17.44
CA HIS A 76 6.37 -3.20 18.80
C HIS A 76 5.47 -4.02 19.73
N GLU A 77 4.61 -4.87 19.20
CA GLU A 77 3.76 -5.77 20.01
C GLU A 77 4.50 -7.05 20.39
N ILE A 78 5.60 -7.34 19.72
CA ILE A 78 6.37 -8.56 19.98
C ILE A 78 7.30 -8.33 21.16
N ARG A 79 7.30 -9.29 22.07
CA ARG A 79 8.10 -9.20 23.29
C ARG A 79 9.21 -10.21 23.33
#